data_5b19fc89e2f8d523e461b519375b3010
#
_entry.id   5b19fc89e2f8d523e461b519375b3010
#
_cell.length_a   1.000
_cell.length_b   1.000
_cell.length_c   1.000
_cell.angle_alpha   90.00
_cell.angle_beta   90.00
_cell.angle_gamma   90.00
#
_symmetry.space_group_name_H-M   'P 1'
#
loop_
_entity.id
_entity.type
_entity.pdbx_description
1 polymer ?
#
loop_
_entity_poly.entity_id
_entity_poly.type
_entity_poly.pdbx_seq_one_letter_code
_entity_poly.pdbx_strand_id
1 'polypeptide(L)'
;NDIDNEGVTHIAIAACSRRAKAEAFYFPTVAMSRGNLREGVIWIRPEGDEHQETTQEMADDYVRMACAEVKKMQLPQGNPTAARNTTVLVVGGGITGMTAALEASKTGYQAILVDLAKRTGVKI
;
A
#
# COMPACT_ATOMS: atom_id res chain seq x y z
N ASN A 1 7.71 17.03 -17.09
CA ASN A 1 7.82 16.52 -15.74
C ASN A 1 9.29 16.16 -15.48
N ASP A 2 9.88 16.65 -14.40
CA ASP A 2 11.31 16.44 -14.11
C ASP A 2 11.68 14.96 -14.00
N ILE A 3 10.76 14.14 -13.46
CA ILE A 3 10.93 12.69 -13.36
C ILE A 3 11.19 12.07 -14.74
N ASP A 4 10.39 12.44 -15.72
CA ASP A 4 10.51 11.90 -17.09
C ASP A 4 11.72 12.50 -17.83
N ASN A 5 11.97 13.78 -17.63
CA ASN A 5 13.05 14.51 -18.31
C ASN A 5 14.44 14.04 -17.84
N GLU A 6 14.59 13.74 -16.55
CA GLU A 6 15.84 13.30 -15.92
C GLU A 6 15.99 11.79 -15.89
N GLY A 7 15.01 11.03 -16.40
CA GLY A 7 15.05 9.57 -16.42
C GLY A 7 15.07 8.95 -15.02
N VAL A 8 14.38 9.56 -14.06
CA VAL A 8 14.33 9.08 -12.68
C VAL A 8 13.54 7.76 -12.60
N THR A 9 14.17 6.73 -12.09
CA THR A 9 13.58 5.39 -11.97
C THR A 9 13.16 5.03 -10.54
N HIS A 10 13.71 5.73 -9.55
CA HIS A 10 13.49 5.45 -8.13
C HIS A 10 13.30 6.74 -7.34
N ILE A 11 12.28 6.79 -6.47
CA ILE A 11 11.97 7.96 -5.65
C ILE A 11 11.81 7.57 -4.19
N ALA A 12 12.53 8.24 -3.29
CA ALA A 12 12.27 8.21 -1.87
C ALA A 12 11.57 9.51 -1.44
N ILE A 13 10.41 9.40 -0.81
CA ILE A 13 9.61 10.54 -0.34
C ILE A 13 9.58 10.53 1.19
N ALA A 14 10.17 11.52 1.80
CA ALA A 14 10.13 11.74 3.25
C ALA A 14 8.97 12.69 3.59
N ALA A 15 7.83 12.15 3.98
CA ALA A 15 6.60 12.92 4.21
C ALA A 15 5.61 12.18 5.11
N CYS A 16 4.36 12.11 4.70
CA CYS A 16 3.28 11.38 5.37
C CYS A 16 3.34 9.87 5.11
N SER A 17 2.56 9.10 5.86
CA SER A 17 2.38 7.67 5.62
C SER A 17 1.86 7.36 4.20
N ARG A 18 2.02 6.11 3.77
CA ARG A 18 1.53 5.65 2.45
C ARG A 18 0.01 5.78 2.30
N ARG A 19 -0.73 5.87 3.41
CA ARG A 19 -2.20 6.02 3.42
C ARG A 19 -2.66 7.44 3.14
N ALA A 20 -1.83 8.45 3.47
CA ALA A 20 -2.18 9.84 3.27
C ALA A 20 -1.87 10.28 1.84
N LYS A 21 -2.81 10.97 1.20
CA LYS A 21 -2.65 11.56 -0.15
C LYS A 21 -2.09 10.56 -1.16
N ALA A 22 -2.63 9.35 -1.20
CA ALA A 22 -2.14 8.28 -2.07
C ALA A 22 -2.19 8.70 -3.55
N GLU A 23 -3.26 9.38 -3.97
CA GLU A 23 -3.45 9.88 -5.33
C GLU A 23 -2.46 10.99 -5.73
N ALA A 24 -2.04 11.82 -4.78
CA ALA A 24 -1.06 12.88 -5.05
C ALA A 24 0.37 12.35 -5.23
N PHE A 25 0.64 11.18 -4.65
CA PHE A 25 1.94 10.50 -4.71
C PHE A 25 1.88 9.22 -5.55
N TYR A 26 1.11 9.24 -6.61
CA TYR A 26 0.99 8.11 -7.54
C TYR A 26 1.91 8.31 -8.74
N PHE A 27 2.98 7.52 -8.81
CA PHE A 27 3.98 7.53 -9.88
C PHE A 27 4.15 6.12 -10.45
N PRO A 28 3.32 5.71 -11.41
CA PRO A 28 3.27 4.32 -11.87
C PRO A 28 4.51 3.85 -12.63
N THR A 29 5.34 4.78 -13.10
CA THR A 29 6.53 4.50 -13.90
C THR A 29 7.82 4.42 -13.09
N VAL A 30 7.78 4.66 -11.79
CA VAL A 30 8.96 4.66 -10.92
C VAL A 30 8.75 3.82 -9.69
N ALA A 31 9.81 3.21 -9.19
CA ALA A 31 9.81 2.56 -7.88
C ALA A 31 9.80 3.63 -6.79
N MET A 32 8.89 3.53 -5.82
CA MET A 32 8.72 4.56 -4.80
C MET A 32 8.65 3.98 -3.39
N SER A 33 9.47 4.52 -2.50
CA SER A 33 9.35 4.33 -1.05
C SER A 33 8.95 5.62 -0.35
N ARG A 34 8.16 5.52 0.73
CA ARG A 34 7.74 6.66 1.54
C ARG A 34 8.18 6.48 2.99
N GLY A 35 9.10 7.34 3.43
CA GLY A 35 9.45 7.51 4.83
C GLY A 35 8.34 8.27 5.57
N ASN A 36 7.71 7.61 6.53
CA ASN A 36 6.60 8.19 7.30
C ASN A 36 7.12 9.08 8.42
N LEU A 37 7.49 10.31 8.09
CA LEU A 37 8.01 11.25 9.09
C LEU A 37 6.89 11.88 9.92
N ARG A 38 5.76 12.23 9.32
CA ARG A 38 4.72 12.97 10.04
C ARG A 38 4.08 12.12 11.11
N GLU A 39 3.47 11.00 10.77
CA GLU A 39 2.74 10.16 11.73
C GLU A 39 3.67 9.22 12.50
N GLY A 40 4.79 8.81 11.89
CA GLY A 40 5.72 7.82 12.48
C GLY A 40 6.87 8.44 13.28
N VAL A 41 7.10 9.74 13.15
CA VAL A 41 8.15 10.45 13.90
C VAL A 41 7.54 11.64 14.65
N ILE A 42 7.10 12.67 13.94
CA ILE A 42 6.75 13.96 14.55
C ILE A 42 5.57 13.84 15.52
N TRP A 43 4.50 13.15 15.14
CA TRP A 43 3.29 13.08 15.97
C TRP A 43 3.41 12.19 17.20
N ILE A 44 4.38 11.27 17.23
CA ILE A 44 4.57 10.34 18.34
C ILE A 44 5.66 10.76 19.31
N ARG A 45 6.39 11.81 18.99
CA ARG A 45 7.47 12.33 19.85
C ARG A 45 6.96 13.45 20.75
N PRO A 46 7.44 13.54 21.99
CA PRO A 46 7.14 14.68 22.87
C PRO A 46 7.64 15.98 22.26
N GLU A 47 6.92 17.05 22.54
CA GLU A 47 7.39 18.41 22.25
C GLU A 47 8.42 18.85 23.29
N GLY A 48 9.36 19.69 22.87
CA GLY A 48 10.40 20.27 23.71
C GLY A 48 11.79 20.16 23.09
N ASP A 49 12.63 21.15 23.41
CA ASP A 49 13.99 21.23 22.86
C ASP A 49 14.87 20.05 23.28
N GLU A 50 14.64 19.50 24.47
CA GLU A 50 15.35 18.33 25.00
C GLU A 50 15.10 17.05 24.18
N HIS A 51 14.08 17.02 23.35
CA HIS A 51 13.73 15.86 22.50
C HIS A 51 14.14 16.03 21.03
N GLN A 52 14.63 17.21 20.64
CA GLN A 52 14.96 17.50 19.23
C GLN A 52 16.00 16.57 18.67
N GLU A 53 17.09 16.30 19.37
CA GLU A 53 18.16 15.43 18.91
C GLU A 53 17.65 14.02 18.63
N THR A 54 16.96 13.40 19.57
CA THR A 54 16.41 12.05 19.42
C THR A 54 15.30 11.98 18.37
N THR A 55 14.57 13.05 18.17
CA THR A 55 13.55 13.16 17.11
C THR A 55 14.22 13.24 15.74
N GLN A 56 15.32 14.01 15.64
CA GLN A 56 16.11 14.11 14.42
C GLN A 56 16.76 12.76 14.05
N GLU A 57 17.36 12.06 15.02
CA GLU A 57 17.92 10.73 14.80
C GLU A 57 16.87 9.75 14.26
N MET A 58 15.67 9.77 14.84
CA MET A 58 14.58 8.94 14.38
C MET A 58 14.14 9.31 12.96
N ALA A 59 14.09 10.60 12.63
CA ALA A 59 13.77 11.06 11.28
C ALA A 59 14.82 10.60 10.26
N ASP A 60 16.10 10.71 10.61
CA ASP A 60 17.22 10.24 9.78
C ASP A 60 17.14 8.73 9.52
N ASP A 61 16.79 7.94 10.52
CA ASP A 61 16.62 6.50 10.36
C ASP A 61 15.44 6.17 9.42
N TYR A 62 14.31 6.86 9.52
CA TYR A 62 13.18 6.68 8.60
C TYR A 62 13.57 7.03 7.15
N VAL A 63 14.36 8.10 6.96
CA VAL A 63 14.87 8.46 5.62
C VAL A 63 15.84 7.40 5.11
N ARG A 64 16.79 6.94 5.95
CA ARG A 64 17.73 5.86 5.57
C ARG A 64 17.01 4.58 5.20
N MET A 65 15.98 4.19 5.97
CA MET A 65 15.15 3.02 5.67
C MET A 65 14.44 3.17 4.32
N ALA A 66 13.83 4.31 4.05
CA ALA A 66 13.15 4.57 2.78
C ALA A 66 14.13 4.52 1.59
N CYS A 67 15.32 5.10 1.74
CA CYS A 67 16.36 5.05 0.73
C CYS A 67 16.90 3.63 0.51
N ALA A 68 17.07 2.86 1.58
CA ALA A 68 17.53 1.47 1.49
C ALA A 68 16.48 0.57 0.85
N GLU A 69 15.19 0.79 1.17
CA GLU A 69 14.05 0.09 0.55
C GLU A 69 14.01 0.37 -0.95
N VAL A 70 13.96 1.65 -1.34
CA VAL A 70 13.79 2.02 -2.75
C VAL A 70 14.94 1.56 -3.62
N LYS A 71 16.17 1.55 -3.12
CA LYS A 71 17.35 1.01 -3.82
C LYS A 71 17.21 -0.45 -4.24
N LYS A 72 16.42 -1.24 -3.52
CA LYS A 72 16.21 -2.67 -3.77
C LYS A 72 14.89 -2.96 -4.47
N MET A 73 14.04 -1.96 -4.62
CA MET A 73 12.77 -2.11 -5.29
C MET A 73 12.96 -2.30 -6.80
N GLN A 74 12.08 -3.09 -7.39
CA GLN A 74 11.93 -3.20 -8.83
C GLN A 74 10.47 -2.92 -9.15
N LEU A 75 10.22 -2.25 -10.28
CA LEU A 75 8.86 -2.08 -10.76
C LEU A 75 8.26 -3.45 -11.05
N PRO A 76 7.05 -3.74 -10.55
CA PRO A 76 6.38 -4.99 -10.83
C PRO A 76 6.21 -5.16 -12.34
N GLN A 77 6.75 -6.25 -12.88
CA GLN A 77 6.51 -6.63 -14.27
C GLN A 77 5.15 -7.34 -14.34
N GLY A 78 4.26 -6.82 -15.18
CA GLY A 78 3.02 -7.54 -15.49
C GLY A 78 3.34 -8.91 -16.11
N ASN A 79 2.55 -9.93 -15.78
CA ASN A 79 2.66 -11.21 -16.46
C ASN A 79 1.64 -11.26 -17.62
N PRO A 80 2.04 -10.98 -18.86
CA PRO A 80 1.13 -10.93 -20.00
C PRO A 80 0.58 -12.30 -20.40
N THR A 81 1.23 -13.37 -19.95
CA THR A 81 0.85 -14.75 -20.25
C THR A 81 0.00 -15.41 -19.17
N ALA A 82 -0.22 -14.76 -18.04
CA ALA A 82 -1.05 -15.31 -16.98
C ALA A 82 -2.49 -15.46 -17.47
N ALA A 83 -3.04 -16.66 -17.38
CA ALA A 83 -4.47 -16.87 -17.57
C ALA A 83 -5.24 -16.00 -16.57
N ARG A 84 -6.15 -15.18 -17.08
CA ARG A 84 -6.98 -14.33 -16.23
C ARG A 84 -8.04 -15.20 -15.56
N ASN A 85 -7.83 -15.51 -14.30
CA ASN A 85 -8.89 -16.06 -13.47
C ASN A 85 -9.69 -14.88 -12.93
N THR A 86 -10.96 -14.80 -13.30
CA THR A 86 -11.89 -13.74 -12.89
C THR A 86 -12.75 -14.15 -11.71
N THR A 87 -12.45 -15.28 -11.06
CA THR A 87 -13.15 -15.71 -9.84
C THR A 87 -12.66 -14.90 -8.65
N VAL A 88 -13.58 -14.29 -7.94
CA VAL A 88 -13.32 -13.50 -6.72
C VAL A 88 -13.49 -14.42 -5.51
N LEU A 89 -12.45 -14.58 -4.71
CA LEU A 89 -12.52 -15.26 -3.42
C LEU A 89 -12.80 -14.23 -2.32
N VAL A 90 -13.89 -14.40 -1.61
CA VAL A 90 -14.24 -13.59 -0.43
C VAL A 90 -14.09 -14.44 0.82
N VAL A 91 -13.26 -14.00 1.74
CA VAL A 91 -13.03 -14.68 3.03
C VAL A 91 -13.73 -13.91 4.14
N GLY A 92 -14.70 -14.56 4.79
CA GLY A 92 -15.54 -14.02 5.84
C GLY A 92 -16.99 -13.83 5.38
N GLY A 93 -17.91 -14.57 6.02
CA GLY A 93 -19.36 -14.59 5.73
C GLY A 93 -20.17 -13.55 6.52
N GLY A 94 -19.54 -12.53 7.06
CA GLY A 94 -20.22 -11.39 7.66
C GLY A 94 -20.90 -10.50 6.62
N ILE A 95 -21.61 -9.47 7.09
CA ILE A 95 -22.34 -8.52 6.22
C ILE A 95 -21.45 -7.97 5.10
N THR A 96 -20.23 -7.56 5.42
CA THR A 96 -19.27 -7.01 4.46
C THR A 96 -18.90 -8.02 3.37
N GLY A 97 -18.57 -9.26 3.79
CA GLY A 97 -18.20 -10.32 2.83
C GLY A 97 -19.37 -10.73 1.95
N MET A 98 -20.57 -10.89 2.51
CA MET A 98 -21.76 -11.20 1.73
C MET A 98 -22.08 -10.09 0.71
N THR A 99 -21.99 -8.83 1.12
CA THR A 99 -22.18 -7.68 0.22
C THR A 99 -21.13 -7.66 -0.89
N ALA A 100 -19.86 -7.87 -0.55
CA ALA A 100 -18.77 -7.90 -1.54
C ALA A 100 -18.97 -9.04 -2.57
N ALA A 101 -19.33 -10.24 -2.11
CA ALA A 101 -19.62 -11.36 -3.00
C ALA A 101 -20.81 -11.09 -3.91
N LEU A 102 -21.89 -10.50 -3.37
CA LEU A 102 -23.07 -10.13 -4.14
C LEU A 102 -22.74 -9.07 -5.20
N GLU A 103 -22.01 -8.02 -4.85
CA GLU A 103 -21.64 -6.97 -5.80
C GLU A 103 -20.70 -7.51 -6.89
N ALA A 104 -19.73 -8.36 -6.52
CA ALA A 104 -18.90 -9.03 -7.52
C ALA A 104 -19.72 -9.87 -8.50
N SER A 105 -20.71 -10.62 -7.99
CA SER A 105 -21.61 -11.41 -8.84
C SER A 105 -22.47 -10.54 -9.77
N LYS A 106 -23.00 -9.40 -9.27
CA LYS A 106 -23.77 -8.45 -10.10
C LYS A 106 -22.96 -7.84 -11.23
N THR A 107 -21.64 -7.70 -11.04
CA THR A 107 -20.71 -7.18 -12.06
C THR A 107 -20.22 -8.26 -13.02
N GLY A 108 -20.73 -9.49 -12.92
CA GLY A 108 -20.45 -10.58 -13.83
C GLY A 108 -19.24 -11.46 -13.45
N TYR A 109 -18.68 -11.28 -12.25
CA TYR A 109 -17.63 -12.15 -11.74
C TYR A 109 -18.23 -13.34 -10.99
N GLN A 110 -17.59 -14.51 -11.12
CA GLN A 110 -17.89 -15.63 -10.24
C GLN A 110 -17.34 -15.31 -8.84
N ALA A 111 -18.18 -15.37 -7.80
CA ALA A 111 -17.75 -15.17 -6.43
C ALA A 111 -17.79 -16.49 -5.64
N ILE A 112 -16.75 -16.74 -4.83
CA ILE A 112 -16.67 -17.82 -3.87
C ILE A 112 -16.56 -17.21 -2.51
N LEU A 113 -17.57 -17.41 -1.63
CA LEU A 113 -17.57 -16.95 -0.26
C LEU A 113 -17.18 -18.12 0.66
N VAL A 114 -16.17 -17.91 1.50
CA VAL A 114 -15.76 -18.88 2.52
C VAL A 114 -15.81 -18.25 3.91
N ASP A 115 -16.22 -19.03 4.89
CA ASP A 115 -16.27 -18.64 6.31
C ASP A 115 -15.77 -19.76 7.21
N LEU A 116 -15.21 -19.40 8.37
CA LEU A 116 -14.77 -20.36 9.39
C LEU A 116 -15.92 -20.97 10.19
N ALA A 117 -17.07 -20.30 10.26
CA ALA A 117 -18.26 -20.88 10.85
C ALA A 117 -18.72 -22.05 9.99
N LYS A 118 -19.06 -23.19 10.62
CA LYS A 118 -19.52 -24.45 9.95
C LYS A 118 -20.76 -24.31 9.06
N ARG A 119 -21.10 -23.13 8.62
CA ARG A 119 -22.22 -22.80 7.74
C ARG A 119 -21.74 -22.56 6.32
N THR A 120 -21.71 -23.63 5.56
CA THR A 120 -21.88 -23.67 4.10
C THR A 120 -21.00 -22.71 3.28
N GLY A 121 -20.05 -23.27 2.55
CA GLY A 121 -19.56 -22.60 1.34
C GLY A 121 -20.75 -22.39 0.40
N VAL A 122 -21.19 -21.16 0.23
CA VAL A 122 -22.20 -20.80 -0.74
C VAL A 122 -21.50 -20.35 -2.01
N LYS A 123 -21.74 -21.07 -3.08
CA LYS A 123 -21.38 -20.64 -4.44
C LYS A 123 -22.52 -19.76 -4.95
N ILE A 124 -22.26 -18.50 -5.16
CA ILE A 124 -23.23 -17.54 -5.71
C ILE A 124 -22.93 -17.36 -7.19
#